data_0900819594cac3532cb25123c0dc1602
#
_entry.id   0900819594cac3532cb25123c0dc1602
#
_cell.length_a   1.000
_cell.length_b   1.000
_cell.length_c   1.000
_cell.angle_alpha   90.00
_cell.angle_beta   90.00
_cell.angle_gamma   90.00
#
_symmetry.space_group_name_H-M   'P 1'
#
loop_
_entity.id
_entity.type
_entity.pdbx_description
1 polymer ?
#
loop_
_entity_poly.entity_id
_entity_poly.type
_entity_poly.pdbx_seq_one_letter_code
_entity_poly.pdbx_strand_id
1 'polypeptide(L)'
;MNISIRNGMMAAGLALACAAAIPAAAKGTLVYCSEGSPEGFQPQFFTTGTTFDAVSVPMFNRLVEFETGTTNIIPGLAESWTASADGKVYTFKLRKNVKFHSNANFKPSRDFNADDVLFSWNRMADDNHPFHKLTAGQTFAYFEDMGMKNIVDKVEKVDDYTVRFTLKRPEAPFLADMAMDFASILSMEYFETMMKRGTPNSADVYPIGTGAFEFGSYQKDAIIRYKAFDKYWNGRPKIDNLVYAITRDATARYAKLKTGECQVMAFPKPADLDEMKKDPALAIQQKEGLNIGYIAFNVEKKPFDNKLVRQALNLATNKDAILKAVYQGNGQVAKNPIPPILWSYNNAVQDYPYDPAKAKQLLTQAGFPNGFELELWYLPVTRPYNPDGKRMAELIQADWEKIGVKAKLVTYEWAEYRKRAKGGEHQAIMFGWSGDNGDPDNFFVPLLGCEAVKGGGNNARWCNKQFEDLVIKAAQTPKQADRAKLYEQAQVVFKEEAPWITVAHSIRFDPLRKEVQGYKMDATAHHYFNNVDLAKTP
;
A
#
# COMPACT_ATOMS: atom_id res chain seq x y z
N MET A 1 -60.40 -54.67 15.08
CA MET A 1 -60.24 -53.32 15.59
C MET A 1 -58.99 -52.71 14.90
N ASN A 2 -59.24 -51.84 13.96
CA ASN A 2 -58.28 -51.37 12.97
C ASN A 2 -57.27 -50.36 13.59
N ILE A 3 -56.00 -50.56 13.34
CA ILE A 3 -54.95 -49.55 13.59
C ILE A 3 -54.33 -49.17 12.23
N SER A 4 -54.57 -47.98 11.83
CA SER A 4 -54.06 -47.33 10.60
C SER A 4 -52.65 -46.86 10.79
N ILE A 5 -51.73 -47.27 9.96
CA ILE A 5 -50.33 -46.75 9.87
C ILE A 5 -50.32 -45.58 8.89
N ARG A 6 -49.94 -44.40 9.36
CA ARG A 6 -49.68 -43.19 8.52
C ARG A 6 -48.20 -43.07 8.23
N ASN A 7 -47.84 -43.19 6.97
CA ASN A 7 -46.53 -42.94 6.43
C ASN A 7 -46.20 -41.43 6.49
N GLY A 8 -45.10 -41.07 7.17
CA GLY A 8 -44.51 -39.75 7.11
C GLY A 8 -43.46 -39.69 5.99
N MET A 9 -43.74 -38.91 4.94
CA MET A 9 -42.76 -38.58 3.91
C MET A 9 -41.78 -37.51 4.47
N MET A 10 -40.51 -37.87 4.58
CA MET A 10 -39.43 -36.92 4.76
C MET A 10 -39.13 -36.23 3.41
N ALA A 11 -39.40 -34.94 3.31
CA ALA A 11 -38.97 -34.13 2.20
C ALA A 11 -37.49 -33.71 2.43
N ALA A 12 -36.58 -34.30 1.66
CA ALA A 12 -35.18 -33.84 1.60
C ALA A 12 -35.11 -32.54 0.78
N GLY A 13 -34.92 -31.42 1.44
CA GLY A 13 -34.68 -30.14 0.78
C GLY A 13 -33.27 -30.11 0.18
N LEU A 14 -33.16 -30.21 -1.15
CA LEU A 14 -31.95 -29.90 -1.89
C LEU A 14 -31.73 -28.37 -1.85
N ALA A 15 -30.78 -27.90 -1.06
CA ALA A 15 -30.29 -26.53 -1.15
C ALA A 15 -29.44 -26.40 -2.42
N LEU A 16 -30.02 -25.85 -3.49
CA LEU A 16 -29.29 -25.43 -4.69
C LEU A 16 -28.43 -24.24 -4.30
N ALA A 17 -27.13 -24.46 -4.13
CA ALA A 17 -26.13 -23.38 -4.09
C ALA A 17 -26.03 -22.77 -5.50
N CYS A 18 -26.72 -21.67 -5.75
CA CYS A 18 -26.52 -20.86 -6.93
C CYS A 18 -25.10 -20.27 -6.87
N ALA A 19 -24.12 -20.99 -7.42
CA ALA A 19 -22.87 -20.37 -7.83
C ALA A 19 -23.23 -19.36 -8.93
N ALA A 20 -23.20 -18.09 -8.60
CA ALA A 20 -23.34 -17.02 -9.58
C ALA A 20 -22.15 -17.12 -10.56
N ALA A 21 -22.37 -17.79 -11.68
CA ALA A 21 -21.43 -17.77 -12.80
C ALA A 21 -21.23 -16.30 -13.21
N ILE A 22 -20.00 -15.80 -13.09
CA ILE A 22 -19.62 -14.50 -13.69
C ILE A 22 -19.81 -14.71 -15.21
N PRO A 23 -20.66 -13.94 -15.89
CA PRO A 23 -20.83 -14.09 -17.33
C PRO A 23 -19.47 -13.83 -18.01
N ALA A 24 -19.17 -14.62 -19.04
CA ALA A 24 -18.00 -14.44 -19.89
C ALA A 24 -17.86 -12.95 -20.23
N ALA A 25 -16.66 -12.40 -20.09
CA ALA A 25 -16.40 -10.97 -20.17
C ALA A 25 -17.03 -10.41 -21.47
N ALA A 26 -17.93 -9.44 -21.31
CA ALA A 26 -18.47 -8.72 -22.46
C ALA A 26 -17.33 -8.01 -23.19
N LYS A 27 -17.42 -7.91 -24.53
CA LYS A 27 -16.40 -7.27 -25.37
C LYS A 27 -16.05 -5.89 -24.80
N GLY A 28 -14.76 -5.65 -24.53
CA GLY A 28 -14.30 -4.42 -23.88
C GLY A 28 -14.30 -4.42 -22.34
N THR A 29 -14.49 -5.58 -21.70
CA THR A 29 -14.39 -5.72 -20.22
C THR A 29 -13.07 -6.38 -19.82
N LEU A 30 -12.27 -5.69 -19.02
CA LEU A 30 -11.09 -6.26 -18.36
C LEU A 30 -11.46 -6.67 -16.94
N VAL A 31 -11.14 -7.91 -16.59
CA VAL A 31 -11.30 -8.43 -15.23
C VAL A 31 -9.92 -8.61 -14.58
N TYR A 32 -9.70 -7.89 -13.49
CA TYR A 32 -8.54 -8.02 -12.62
C TYR A 32 -8.91 -8.83 -11.39
N CYS A 33 -8.23 -9.95 -11.17
CA CYS A 33 -8.37 -10.74 -9.95
C CYS A 33 -7.54 -10.13 -8.82
N SER A 34 -8.17 -9.29 -8.00
CA SER A 34 -7.52 -8.66 -6.86
C SER A 34 -7.48 -9.59 -5.64
N GLU A 35 -6.54 -9.32 -4.73
CA GLU A 35 -6.29 -10.15 -3.55
C GLU A 35 -7.16 -9.79 -2.34
N GLY A 36 -7.89 -8.68 -2.37
CA GLY A 36 -8.71 -8.24 -1.25
C GLY A 36 -9.67 -7.10 -1.56
N SER A 37 -10.53 -6.83 -0.61
CA SER A 37 -11.40 -5.66 -0.60
C SER A 37 -10.62 -4.40 -0.22
N PRO A 38 -10.94 -3.21 -0.80
CA PRO A 38 -10.44 -1.94 -0.28
C PRO A 38 -10.95 -1.70 1.14
N GLU A 39 -10.20 -0.94 1.91
CA GLU A 39 -10.56 -0.54 3.27
C GLU A 39 -11.67 0.53 3.27
N GLY A 40 -11.81 1.31 2.19
CA GLY A 40 -12.80 2.34 1.93
C GLY A 40 -12.55 3.02 0.60
N PHE A 41 -13.33 4.05 0.27
CA PHE A 41 -13.27 4.73 -1.04
C PHE A 41 -12.80 6.19 -0.99
N GLN A 42 -12.25 6.63 0.14
CA GLN A 42 -11.60 7.95 0.25
C GLN A 42 -10.08 7.76 0.26
N PRO A 43 -9.35 8.15 -0.79
CA PRO A 43 -7.91 7.85 -0.95
C PRO A 43 -7.02 8.48 0.11
N GLN A 44 -7.48 9.55 0.77
CA GLN A 44 -6.71 10.29 1.78
C GLN A 44 -6.50 9.52 3.10
N PHE A 45 -7.27 8.45 3.36
CA PHE A 45 -7.24 7.74 4.64
C PHE A 45 -6.32 6.52 4.67
N PHE A 46 -5.97 5.96 3.52
CA PHE A 46 -5.40 4.62 3.45
C PHE A 46 -3.99 4.63 2.86
N THR A 47 -3.22 3.56 3.17
CA THR A 47 -1.83 3.38 2.76
C THR A 47 -1.58 1.99 2.19
N THR A 48 -2.61 1.30 1.67
CA THR A 48 -2.46 -0.05 1.14
C THR A 48 -2.64 -0.12 -0.36
N GLY A 49 -1.76 -0.85 -1.05
CA GLY A 49 -1.85 -1.08 -2.49
C GLY A 49 -3.20 -1.64 -2.94
N THR A 50 -3.83 -2.53 -2.14
CA THR A 50 -5.19 -3.04 -2.42
C THR A 50 -6.22 -1.91 -2.52
N THR A 51 -6.14 -0.92 -1.62
CA THR A 51 -7.06 0.22 -1.63
C THR A 51 -6.67 1.20 -2.74
N PHE A 52 -5.39 1.44 -2.97
CA PHE A 52 -4.93 2.30 -4.07
C PHE A 52 -5.40 1.79 -5.43
N ASP A 53 -5.18 0.51 -5.72
CA ASP A 53 -5.63 -0.12 -6.97
C ASP A 53 -7.14 0.02 -7.18
N ALA A 54 -7.92 -0.12 -6.10
CA ALA A 54 -9.37 -0.05 -6.18
C ALA A 54 -9.94 1.38 -6.16
N VAL A 55 -9.18 2.38 -5.70
CA VAL A 55 -9.73 3.71 -5.39
C VAL A 55 -8.99 4.81 -6.13
N SER A 56 -7.78 5.16 -5.69
CA SER A 56 -7.05 6.32 -6.23
C SER A 56 -6.62 6.12 -7.67
N VAL A 57 -6.15 4.93 -8.02
CA VAL A 57 -5.65 4.62 -9.38
C VAL A 57 -6.73 4.73 -10.45
N PRO A 58 -7.92 4.12 -10.33
CA PRO A 58 -8.94 4.24 -11.36
C PRO A 58 -9.73 5.56 -11.33
N MET A 59 -9.98 6.13 -10.14
CA MET A 59 -11.03 7.15 -9.98
C MET A 59 -10.52 8.56 -9.71
N PHE A 60 -9.27 8.74 -9.27
CA PHE A 60 -8.77 10.05 -8.85
C PHE A 60 -7.50 10.44 -9.62
N ASN A 61 -7.20 11.73 -9.59
CA ASN A 61 -5.93 12.27 -10.03
C ASN A 61 -5.36 13.23 -8.99
N ARG A 62 -4.06 13.51 -9.12
CA ARG A 62 -3.27 14.41 -8.28
C ARG A 62 -2.79 15.60 -9.10
N LEU A 63 -2.19 16.58 -8.46
CA LEU A 63 -1.60 17.73 -9.18
C LEU A 63 -0.46 17.29 -10.09
N VAL A 64 0.36 16.37 -9.61
CA VAL A 64 1.42 15.70 -10.36
C VAL A 64 1.22 14.19 -10.24
N GLU A 65 1.70 13.44 -11.21
CA GLU A 65 1.54 11.99 -11.31
C GLU A 65 2.91 11.34 -11.52
N PHE A 66 3.00 10.02 -11.30
CA PHE A 66 4.13 9.25 -11.80
C PHE A 66 3.88 8.80 -13.24
N GLU A 67 4.93 8.86 -14.05
CA GLU A 67 4.92 8.22 -15.36
C GLU A 67 4.78 6.71 -15.18
N THR A 68 3.77 6.10 -15.79
CA THR A 68 3.47 4.67 -15.64
C THR A 68 4.69 3.79 -15.90
N GLY A 69 5.05 3.00 -14.91
CA GLY A 69 6.21 2.09 -14.94
C GLY A 69 7.49 2.70 -14.39
N THR A 70 7.48 3.97 -13.99
CA THR A 70 8.63 4.68 -13.41
C THR A 70 8.22 5.46 -12.17
N THR A 71 9.17 6.16 -11.55
CA THR A 71 8.92 7.15 -10.48
C THR A 71 9.22 8.58 -10.93
N ASN A 72 9.27 8.81 -12.25
CA ASN A 72 9.43 10.15 -12.81
C ASN A 72 8.15 10.95 -12.61
N ILE A 73 8.29 12.17 -12.12
CA ILE A 73 7.16 13.09 -11.93
C ILE A 73 6.76 13.71 -13.26
N ILE A 74 5.48 13.60 -13.60
CA ILE A 74 4.88 14.21 -14.79
C ILE A 74 3.67 15.08 -14.41
N PRO A 75 3.23 16.01 -15.29
CA PRO A 75 2.02 16.78 -15.11
C PRO A 75 0.75 15.89 -14.95
N GLY A 76 -0.01 16.15 -13.88
CA GLY A 76 -1.33 15.57 -13.63
C GLY A 76 -2.43 16.61 -13.85
N LEU A 77 -3.20 16.95 -12.81
CA LEU A 77 -4.18 18.04 -12.84
C LEU A 77 -3.52 19.43 -12.92
N ALA A 78 -2.25 19.57 -12.59
CA ALA A 78 -1.44 20.71 -12.97
C ALA A 78 -0.77 20.47 -14.33
N GLU A 79 -0.83 21.45 -15.23
CA GLU A 79 -0.13 21.41 -16.53
C GLU A 79 1.37 21.65 -16.34
N SER A 80 1.72 22.44 -15.33
CA SER A 80 3.08 22.81 -15.01
C SER A 80 3.19 23.34 -13.58
N TRP A 81 4.40 23.41 -13.09
CA TRP A 81 4.72 24.05 -11.79
C TRP A 81 6.07 24.74 -11.84
N THR A 82 6.27 25.64 -10.89
CA THR A 82 7.56 26.28 -10.61
C THR A 82 7.89 26.13 -9.13
N ALA A 83 9.17 25.98 -8.82
CA ALA A 83 9.68 26.01 -7.45
C ALA A 83 10.56 27.27 -7.27
N SER A 84 10.48 27.91 -6.10
CA SER A 84 11.41 28.98 -5.73
C SER A 84 12.83 28.45 -5.55
N ALA A 85 13.82 29.33 -5.68
CA ALA A 85 15.24 28.97 -5.59
C ALA A 85 15.61 28.33 -4.22
N ASP A 86 14.91 28.73 -3.15
CA ASP A 86 15.07 28.18 -1.80
C ASP A 86 14.28 26.89 -1.55
N GLY A 87 13.54 26.40 -2.56
CA GLY A 87 12.75 25.17 -2.47
C GLY A 87 11.55 25.23 -1.53
N LYS A 88 11.08 26.43 -1.17
CA LYS A 88 9.98 26.60 -0.20
C LYS A 88 8.64 26.98 -0.82
N VAL A 89 8.61 27.45 -2.05
CA VAL A 89 7.37 27.88 -2.69
C VAL A 89 7.18 27.13 -4.00
N TYR A 90 6.05 26.41 -4.11
CA TYR A 90 5.65 25.72 -5.32
C TYR A 90 4.37 26.34 -5.85
N THR A 91 4.39 26.78 -7.11
CA THR A 91 3.22 27.36 -7.79
C THR A 91 2.78 26.43 -8.93
N PHE A 92 1.58 25.89 -8.85
CA PHE A 92 1.00 24.99 -9.83
C PHE A 92 0.00 25.72 -10.72
N LYS A 93 0.13 25.54 -12.04
CA LYS A 93 -0.85 25.96 -13.04
C LYS A 93 -1.78 24.80 -13.35
N LEU A 94 -3.07 24.97 -13.07
CA LEU A 94 -4.07 23.91 -13.15
C LEU A 94 -4.64 23.76 -14.57
N ARG A 95 -4.97 22.52 -14.95
CA ARG A 95 -5.69 22.25 -16.20
C ARG A 95 -7.09 22.82 -16.16
N LYS A 96 -7.52 23.34 -17.31
CA LYS A 96 -8.91 23.76 -17.53
C LYS A 96 -9.71 22.63 -18.15
N ASN A 97 -11.06 22.72 -18.04
CA ASN A 97 -12.01 21.79 -18.65
C ASN A 97 -11.92 20.33 -18.15
N VAL A 98 -11.31 20.08 -16.99
CA VAL A 98 -11.28 18.76 -16.36
C VAL A 98 -12.64 18.49 -15.71
N LYS A 99 -13.30 17.41 -16.14
CA LYS A 99 -14.61 17.01 -15.63
C LYS A 99 -14.48 16.07 -14.45
N PHE A 100 -15.36 16.23 -13.47
CA PHE A 100 -15.58 15.22 -12.45
C PHE A 100 -16.54 14.14 -12.96
N HIS A 101 -16.46 12.94 -12.38
CA HIS A 101 -17.44 11.89 -12.55
C HIS A 101 -18.84 12.35 -12.12
N SER A 102 -19.85 11.61 -12.52
CA SER A 102 -21.21 11.76 -12.03
C SER A 102 -21.77 10.43 -11.53
N ASN A 103 -22.77 10.48 -10.67
CA ASN A 103 -23.52 9.30 -10.25
C ASN A 103 -25.03 9.62 -10.16
N ALA A 104 -25.85 8.64 -9.75
CA ALA A 104 -27.29 8.83 -9.62
C ALA A 104 -27.66 9.95 -8.61
N ASN A 105 -26.80 10.21 -7.65
CA ASN A 105 -27.04 11.16 -6.55
C ASN A 105 -26.42 12.54 -6.80
N PHE A 106 -25.51 12.67 -7.77
CA PHE A 106 -24.78 13.92 -7.99
C PHE A 106 -24.35 14.09 -9.44
N LYS A 107 -24.58 15.30 -9.97
CA LYS A 107 -24.04 15.78 -11.24
C LYS A 107 -23.27 17.07 -10.97
N PRO A 108 -21.96 17.13 -11.31
CA PRO A 108 -21.17 18.34 -11.15
C PRO A 108 -21.77 19.50 -11.94
N SER A 109 -21.85 20.68 -11.32
CA SER A 109 -22.29 21.92 -11.98
C SER A 109 -21.13 22.70 -12.59
N ARG A 110 -19.90 22.39 -12.18
CA ARG A 110 -18.67 23.02 -12.64
C ARG A 110 -17.55 22.00 -12.89
N ASP A 111 -16.52 22.45 -13.57
CA ASP A 111 -15.28 21.70 -13.76
C ASP A 111 -14.36 21.85 -12.54
N PHE A 112 -13.31 21.03 -12.51
CA PHE A 112 -12.22 21.12 -11.54
C PHE A 112 -11.57 22.51 -11.58
N ASN A 113 -11.25 23.05 -10.40
CA ASN A 113 -10.51 24.29 -10.24
C ASN A 113 -9.72 24.33 -8.92
N ALA A 114 -9.15 25.49 -8.57
CA ALA A 114 -8.33 25.69 -7.37
C ALA A 114 -9.08 25.44 -6.06
N ASP A 115 -10.40 25.62 -6.02
CA ASP A 115 -11.19 25.39 -4.79
C ASP A 115 -11.17 23.91 -4.38
N ASP A 116 -11.14 22.98 -5.35
CA ASP A 116 -11.04 21.55 -5.09
C ASP A 116 -9.67 21.18 -4.52
N VAL A 117 -8.60 21.85 -4.95
CA VAL A 117 -7.24 21.65 -4.40
C VAL A 117 -7.19 22.13 -2.95
N LEU A 118 -7.67 23.36 -2.69
CA LEU A 118 -7.71 23.90 -1.33
C LEU A 118 -8.57 23.04 -0.40
N PHE A 119 -9.73 22.62 -0.87
CA PHE A 119 -10.61 21.72 -0.12
C PHE A 119 -9.90 20.42 0.27
N SER A 120 -9.29 19.76 -0.72
CA SER A 120 -8.61 18.47 -0.53
C SER A 120 -7.46 18.55 0.46
N TRP A 121 -6.69 19.64 0.40
CA TRP A 121 -5.59 19.87 1.32
C TRP A 121 -6.06 20.31 2.70
N ASN A 122 -6.91 21.33 2.80
CA ASN A 122 -7.32 21.90 4.07
C ASN A 122 -8.14 20.93 4.90
N ARG A 123 -8.88 20.02 4.26
CA ARG A 123 -9.56 18.93 4.95
C ARG A 123 -8.59 18.07 5.79
N MET A 124 -7.35 17.86 5.32
CA MET A 124 -6.32 17.14 6.07
C MET A 124 -5.60 18.02 7.06
N ALA A 125 -5.30 19.27 6.68
CA ALA A 125 -4.40 20.14 7.41
C ALA A 125 -5.06 20.94 8.56
N ASP A 126 -6.34 21.30 8.42
CA ASP A 126 -7.08 22.13 9.38
C ASP A 126 -8.03 21.29 10.21
N ASP A 127 -7.73 21.12 11.50
CA ASP A 127 -8.54 20.36 12.46
C ASP A 127 -9.95 20.97 12.66
N ASN A 128 -10.15 22.25 12.28
CA ASN A 128 -11.43 22.94 12.33
C ASN A 128 -12.21 22.84 11.02
N HIS A 129 -11.63 22.31 9.96
CA HIS A 129 -12.33 22.15 8.69
C HIS A 129 -13.57 21.25 8.87
N PRO A 130 -14.76 21.62 8.36
CA PRO A 130 -15.99 20.87 8.59
C PRO A 130 -15.92 19.38 8.24
N PHE A 131 -15.09 19.02 7.25
CA PHE A 131 -14.91 17.64 6.79
C PHE A 131 -13.71 16.93 7.42
N HIS A 132 -12.91 17.61 8.26
CA HIS A 132 -11.77 16.98 8.94
C HIS A 132 -12.20 15.87 9.88
N LYS A 133 -13.31 16.07 10.61
CA LYS A 133 -13.85 15.10 11.59
C LYS A 133 -14.78 14.06 10.98
N LEU A 134 -15.14 14.20 9.70
CA LEU A 134 -16.02 13.27 8.99
C LEU A 134 -15.21 12.16 8.32
N THR A 135 -14.54 11.35 9.13
CA THR A 135 -13.61 10.32 8.69
C THR A 135 -14.10 8.90 8.94
N ALA A 136 -15.31 8.73 9.49
CA ALA A 136 -15.82 7.43 9.90
C ALA A 136 -14.84 6.65 10.83
N GLY A 137 -14.08 7.38 11.65
CA GLY A 137 -13.09 6.83 12.58
C GLY A 137 -11.73 6.54 11.95
N GLN A 138 -11.50 6.92 10.69
CA GLN A 138 -10.19 6.86 10.04
C GLN A 138 -9.34 8.09 10.39
N THR A 139 -8.06 8.04 10.03
CA THR A 139 -7.12 9.16 10.12
C THR A 139 -6.56 9.44 8.73
N PHE A 140 -5.94 10.59 8.55
CA PHE A 140 -5.21 10.94 7.32
C PHE A 140 -3.79 10.34 7.40
N ALA A 141 -3.71 9.01 7.28
CA ALA A 141 -2.54 8.23 7.67
C ALA A 141 -1.22 8.76 7.09
N TYR A 142 -1.09 8.90 5.76
CA TYR A 142 0.14 9.46 5.17
C TYR A 142 0.42 10.90 5.59
N PHE A 143 -0.61 11.72 5.63
CA PHE A 143 -0.47 13.13 6.02
C PHE A 143 0.08 13.28 7.44
N GLU A 144 -0.38 12.41 8.36
CA GLU A 144 0.07 12.37 9.75
C GLU A 144 1.46 11.72 9.87
N ASP A 145 1.64 10.53 9.30
CA ASP A 145 2.88 9.73 9.42
C ASP A 145 4.09 10.44 8.81
N MET A 146 3.89 11.20 7.73
CA MET A 146 4.92 12.00 7.08
C MET A 146 5.09 13.39 7.71
N GLY A 147 4.28 13.74 8.69
CA GLY A 147 4.36 15.03 9.37
C GLY A 147 4.10 16.23 8.47
N MET A 148 3.18 16.10 7.49
CA MET A 148 2.92 17.14 6.47
C MET A 148 2.52 18.49 7.07
N LYS A 149 1.87 18.51 8.25
CA LYS A 149 1.61 19.74 9.02
C LYS A 149 2.89 20.50 9.40
N ASN A 150 4.01 19.80 9.57
CA ASN A 150 5.30 20.39 9.91
C ASN A 150 6.10 20.83 8.68
N ILE A 151 5.68 20.40 7.49
CA ILE A 151 6.32 20.68 6.20
C ILE A 151 5.62 21.87 5.52
N VAL A 152 4.31 21.78 5.31
CA VAL A 152 3.53 22.81 4.60
C VAL A 152 3.03 23.86 5.59
N ASP A 153 3.31 25.12 5.30
CA ASP A 153 2.83 26.27 6.04
C ASP A 153 1.41 26.65 5.61
N LYS A 154 1.22 26.85 4.31
CA LYS A 154 -0.10 27.21 3.75
C LYS A 154 -0.26 26.80 2.30
N VAL A 155 -1.51 26.70 1.88
CA VAL A 155 -1.94 26.54 0.49
C VAL A 155 -2.86 27.70 0.13
N GLU A 156 -2.60 28.39 -0.96
CA GLU A 156 -3.30 29.60 -1.37
C GLU A 156 -3.87 29.46 -2.78
N LYS A 157 -5.11 29.89 -2.95
CA LYS A 157 -5.69 30.15 -4.26
C LYS A 157 -5.17 31.50 -4.77
N VAL A 158 -4.35 31.48 -5.83
CA VAL A 158 -3.87 32.68 -6.50
C VAL A 158 -4.92 33.21 -7.47
N ASP A 159 -5.49 32.29 -8.27
CA ASP A 159 -6.66 32.47 -9.13
C ASP A 159 -7.36 31.12 -9.31
N ASP A 160 -8.44 31.05 -10.11
CA ASP A 160 -9.23 29.82 -10.29
C ASP A 160 -8.43 28.63 -10.86
N TYR A 161 -7.29 28.90 -11.48
CA TYR A 161 -6.42 27.87 -12.09
C TYR A 161 -4.95 28.00 -11.68
N THR A 162 -4.70 28.63 -10.53
CA THR A 162 -3.34 28.73 -9.96
C THR A 162 -3.39 28.57 -8.47
N VAL A 163 -2.66 27.58 -7.95
CA VAL A 163 -2.49 27.36 -6.50
C VAL A 163 -1.03 27.47 -6.11
N ARG A 164 -0.78 27.93 -4.89
CA ARG A 164 0.56 28.08 -4.32
C ARG A 164 0.65 27.33 -3.01
N PHE A 165 1.65 26.48 -2.90
CA PHE A 165 2.07 25.84 -1.66
C PHE A 165 3.30 26.57 -1.12
N THR A 166 3.25 26.99 0.14
CA THR A 166 4.39 27.55 0.86
C THR A 166 4.82 26.56 1.93
N LEU A 167 6.09 26.19 1.94
CA LEU A 167 6.67 25.25 2.89
C LEU A 167 7.38 25.99 4.02
N LYS A 168 7.33 25.47 5.23
CA LYS A 168 8.07 25.98 6.41
C LYS A 168 9.58 25.83 6.23
N ARG A 169 9.99 24.80 5.49
CA ARG A 169 11.38 24.43 5.18
C ARG A 169 11.48 23.86 3.76
N PRO A 170 12.67 23.83 3.16
CA PRO A 170 12.86 23.07 1.93
C PRO A 170 12.51 21.60 2.17
N GLU A 171 11.87 20.97 1.19
CA GLU A 171 11.50 19.56 1.26
C GLU A 171 11.74 18.93 -0.12
N ALA A 172 12.88 18.24 -0.28
CA ALA A 172 13.28 17.68 -1.56
C ALA A 172 12.31 16.62 -2.11
N PRO A 173 11.70 15.73 -1.29
CA PRO A 173 10.71 14.77 -1.75
C PRO A 173 9.32 15.37 -2.03
N PHE A 174 9.05 16.66 -1.74
CA PHE A 174 7.71 17.27 -1.78
C PHE A 174 6.91 16.95 -3.05
N LEU A 175 7.51 17.04 -4.24
CA LEU A 175 6.80 16.74 -5.50
C LEU A 175 6.49 15.24 -5.62
N ALA A 176 7.39 14.36 -5.16
CA ALA A 176 7.14 12.93 -5.14
C ALA A 176 6.01 12.57 -4.17
N ASP A 177 5.95 13.25 -3.02
CA ASP A 177 4.88 13.08 -2.04
C ASP A 177 3.53 13.58 -2.60
N MET A 178 3.54 14.68 -3.35
CA MET A 178 2.32 15.20 -4.02
C MET A 178 1.84 14.35 -5.19
N ALA A 179 2.63 13.38 -5.66
CA ALA A 179 2.22 12.37 -6.63
C ALA A 179 1.65 11.10 -5.99
N MET A 180 1.75 10.95 -4.65
CA MET A 180 1.21 9.81 -3.91
C MET A 180 -0.31 9.87 -3.77
N ASP A 181 -0.91 8.73 -3.48
CA ASP A 181 -2.37 8.53 -3.47
C ASP A 181 -3.12 9.43 -2.47
N PHE A 182 -2.52 9.73 -1.31
CA PHE A 182 -3.13 10.63 -0.32
C PHE A 182 -3.35 12.06 -0.84
N ALA A 183 -2.55 12.49 -1.82
CA ALA A 183 -2.68 13.81 -2.45
C ALA A 183 -3.75 13.87 -3.55
N SER A 184 -4.59 12.85 -3.67
CA SER A 184 -5.73 12.81 -4.60
C SER A 184 -6.67 13.99 -4.39
N ILE A 185 -7.07 14.63 -5.50
CA ILE A 185 -7.97 15.79 -5.47
C ILE A 185 -9.43 15.32 -5.44
N LEU A 186 -10.17 15.84 -4.47
CA LEU A 186 -11.59 15.58 -4.22
C LEU A 186 -12.46 16.71 -4.79
N SER A 187 -13.72 16.43 -5.12
CA SER A 187 -14.68 17.45 -5.54
C SER A 187 -15.28 18.16 -4.31
N MET A 188 -14.92 19.41 -4.07
CA MET A 188 -15.50 20.24 -3.02
C MET A 188 -17.02 20.28 -3.15
N GLU A 189 -17.52 20.55 -4.37
CA GLU A 189 -18.97 20.65 -4.65
C GLU A 189 -19.73 19.37 -4.25
N TYR A 190 -19.14 18.19 -4.50
CA TYR A 190 -19.75 16.92 -4.13
C TYR A 190 -19.88 16.78 -2.61
N PHE A 191 -18.81 17.01 -1.88
CA PHE A 191 -18.81 16.92 -0.42
C PHE A 191 -19.78 17.90 0.23
N GLU A 192 -19.80 19.17 -0.21
CA GLU A 192 -20.74 20.18 0.26
C GLU A 192 -22.19 19.82 -0.05
N THR A 193 -22.46 19.32 -1.26
CA THR A 193 -23.79 18.90 -1.66
C THR A 193 -24.29 17.74 -0.81
N MET A 194 -23.46 16.74 -0.54
CA MET A 194 -23.82 15.62 0.32
C MET A 194 -24.01 16.06 1.77
N MET A 195 -23.21 17.00 2.27
CA MET A 195 -23.40 17.61 3.58
C MET A 195 -24.77 18.29 3.69
N LYS A 196 -25.12 19.14 2.72
CA LYS A 196 -26.44 19.84 2.68
C LYS A 196 -27.61 18.87 2.62
N ARG A 197 -27.43 17.68 2.04
CA ARG A 197 -28.44 16.60 1.98
C ARG A 197 -28.49 15.72 3.21
N GLY A 198 -27.63 15.95 4.21
CA GLY A 198 -27.55 15.12 5.42
C GLY A 198 -26.90 13.76 5.22
N THR A 199 -26.15 13.57 4.14
CA THR A 199 -25.43 12.33 3.79
C THR A 199 -23.93 12.57 3.57
N PRO A 200 -23.21 13.16 4.54
CA PRO A 200 -21.80 13.59 4.36
C PRO A 200 -20.84 12.43 4.02
N ASN A 201 -21.17 11.20 4.43
CA ASN A 201 -20.35 10.01 4.17
C ASN A 201 -20.61 9.36 2.81
N SER A 202 -21.39 10.00 1.92
CA SER A 202 -21.68 9.44 0.58
C SER A 202 -20.43 9.16 -0.25
N ALA A 203 -19.32 9.89 -0.01
CA ALA A 203 -18.05 9.66 -0.70
C ALA A 203 -17.44 8.27 -0.42
N ASP A 204 -17.79 7.63 0.71
CA ASP A 204 -17.35 6.27 1.03
C ASP A 204 -18.15 5.18 0.31
N VAL A 205 -19.30 5.53 -0.26
CA VAL A 205 -20.23 4.59 -0.90
C VAL A 205 -20.32 4.84 -2.41
N TYR A 206 -20.26 6.10 -2.81
CA TYR A 206 -20.40 6.56 -4.20
C TYR A 206 -19.30 7.57 -4.54
N PRO A 207 -18.02 7.13 -4.61
CA PRO A 207 -16.89 8.02 -4.82
C PRO A 207 -16.99 8.75 -6.17
N ILE A 208 -16.54 10.00 -6.19
CA ILE A 208 -16.45 10.86 -7.37
C ILE A 208 -15.05 11.46 -7.44
N GLY A 209 -14.39 11.29 -8.57
CA GLY A 209 -13.09 11.84 -8.88
C GLY A 209 -13.01 12.34 -10.32
N THR A 210 -11.79 12.54 -10.80
CA THR A 210 -11.46 12.99 -12.15
C THR A 210 -10.75 11.91 -12.98
N GLY A 211 -10.62 10.69 -12.43
CA GLY A 211 -9.83 9.60 -13.00
C GLY A 211 -10.42 8.96 -14.24
N ALA A 212 -9.73 7.96 -14.76
CA ALA A 212 -10.06 7.30 -16.03
C ALA A 212 -11.36 6.46 -15.99
N PHE A 213 -11.77 6.02 -14.81
CA PHE A 213 -12.94 5.15 -14.63
C PHE A 213 -13.89 5.70 -13.57
N GLU A 214 -15.19 5.67 -13.89
CA GLU A 214 -16.28 6.00 -12.97
C GLU A 214 -16.66 4.79 -12.14
N PHE A 215 -16.96 5.00 -10.86
CA PHE A 215 -17.45 3.96 -9.96
C PHE A 215 -18.84 3.47 -10.40
N GLY A 216 -19.01 2.17 -10.52
CA GLY A 216 -20.28 1.54 -10.84
C GLY A 216 -20.97 0.92 -9.63
N SER A 217 -20.32 -0.08 -9.02
CA SER A 217 -20.86 -0.78 -7.84
C SER A 217 -19.77 -1.52 -7.07
N TYR A 218 -20.02 -1.75 -5.79
CA TYR A 218 -19.18 -2.57 -4.92
C TYR A 218 -20.02 -3.56 -4.13
N GLN A 219 -19.60 -4.80 -4.16
CA GLN A 219 -20.06 -5.86 -3.26
C GLN A 219 -18.83 -6.38 -2.51
N LYS A 220 -18.81 -6.13 -1.20
CA LYS A 220 -17.68 -6.49 -0.33
C LYS A 220 -17.30 -7.95 -0.50
N ASP A 221 -15.99 -8.21 -0.56
CA ASP A 221 -15.38 -9.53 -0.71
C ASP A 221 -15.77 -10.30 -1.98
N ALA A 222 -16.39 -9.62 -2.95
CA ALA A 222 -16.82 -10.23 -4.20
C ALA A 222 -16.35 -9.46 -5.43
N ILE A 223 -16.80 -8.22 -5.62
CA ILE A 223 -16.60 -7.54 -6.90
C ILE A 223 -16.72 -6.01 -6.79
N ILE A 224 -15.87 -5.30 -7.55
CA ILE A 224 -16.03 -3.88 -7.82
C ILE A 224 -16.16 -3.71 -9.32
N ARG A 225 -17.08 -2.86 -9.77
CA ARG A 225 -17.30 -2.54 -11.19
C ARG A 225 -17.08 -1.07 -11.43
N TYR A 226 -16.40 -0.80 -12.53
CA TYR A 226 -16.16 0.56 -13.03
C TYR A 226 -16.51 0.62 -14.50
N LYS A 227 -16.83 1.83 -14.96
CA LYS A 227 -17.07 2.15 -16.36
C LYS A 227 -16.03 3.16 -16.84
N ALA A 228 -15.57 3.04 -18.07
CA ALA A 228 -14.70 4.03 -18.67
C ALA A 228 -15.35 5.41 -18.66
N PHE A 229 -14.58 6.43 -18.24
CA PHE A 229 -15.04 7.81 -18.24
C PHE A 229 -14.83 8.45 -19.61
N ASP A 230 -15.91 8.67 -20.34
CA ASP A 230 -15.87 9.20 -21.73
C ASP A 230 -15.24 10.60 -21.81
N LYS A 231 -15.30 11.38 -20.72
CA LYS A 231 -14.79 12.75 -20.64
C LYS A 231 -13.45 12.85 -19.89
N TYR A 232 -12.74 11.73 -19.75
CA TYR A 232 -11.46 11.74 -19.07
C TYR A 232 -10.49 12.69 -19.77
N TRP A 233 -9.90 13.60 -19.04
CA TRP A 233 -9.06 14.70 -19.55
C TRP A 233 -7.81 14.20 -20.29
N ASN A 234 -7.29 13.01 -19.94
CA ASN A 234 -6.10 12.41 -20.57
C ASN A 234 -6.46 11.33 -21.60
N GLY A 235 -7.67 11.41 -22.19
CA GLY A 235 -8.14 10.46 -23.18
C GLY A 235 -8.93 9.30 -22.59
N ARG A 236 -10.07 8.96 -23.20
CA ARG A 236 -10.93 7.85 -22.77
C ARG A 236 -10.15 6.52 -22.76
N PRO A 237 -10.29 5.69 -21.71
CA PRO A 237 -9.77 4.32 -21.72
C PRO A 237 -10.28 3.51 -22.92
N LYS A 238 -9.46 2.59 -23.43
CA LYS A 238 -9.82 1.75 -24.58
C LYS A 238 -10.80 0.63 -24.20
N ILE A 239 -10.73 0.14 -22.96
CA ILE A 239 -11.70 -0.79 -22.38
C ILE A 239 -12.94 -0.03 -21.92
N ASP A 240 -14.13 -0.63 -22.07
CA ASP A 240 -15.41 -0.02 -21.66
C ASP A 240 -15.70 -0.24 -20.19
N ASN A 241 -15.34 -1.39 -19.66
CA ASN A 241 -15.56 -1.77 -18.28
C ASN A 241 -14.28 -2.34 -17.65
N LEU A 242 -14.08 -1.98 -16.39
CA LEU A 242 -13.05 -2.54 -15.55
C LEU A 242 -13.73 -3.24 -14.35
N VAL A 243 -13.36 -4.49 -14.09
CA VAL A 243 -13.94 -5.29 -13.01
C VAL A 243 -12.85 -5.81 -12.11
N TYR A 244 -12.96 -5.56 -10.83
CA TYR A 244 -12.11 -6.18 -9.80
C TYR A 244 -12.86 -7.37 -9.20
N ALA A 245 -12.46 -8.58 -9.57
CA ALA A 245 -12.97 -9.82 -9.00
C ALA A 245 -12.15 -10.15 -7.75
N ILE A 246 -12.69 -9.84 -6.57
CA ILE A 246 -11.99 -10.03 -5.30
C ILE A 246 -11.88 -11.54 -5.02
N THR A 247 -10.63 -12.03 -5.03
CA THR A 247 -10.34 -13.46 -4.89
C THR A 247 -9.12 -13.59 -3.96
N ARG A 248 -9.36 -13.81 -2.67
CA ARG A 248 -8.31 -13.77 -1.63
C ARG A 248 -7.24 -14.85 -1.79
N ASP A 249 -7.66 -16.07 -2.18
CA ASP A 249 -6.73 -17.18 -2.37
C ASP A 249 -5.99 -17.09 -3.70
N ALA A 250 -4.65 -17.13 -3.66
CA ALA A 250 -3.80 -16.96 -4.84
C ALA A 250 -3.93 -18.15 -5.83
N THR A 251 -4.20 -19.36 -5.35
CA THR A 251 -4.43 -20.53 -6.21
C THR A 251 -5.75 -20.36 -6.99
N ALA A 252 -6.79 -19.86 -6.32
CA ALA A 252 -8.06 -19.55 -6.98
C ALA A 252 -7.89 -18.41 -8.01
N ARG A 253 -7.07 -17.37 -7.72
CA ARG A 253 -6.74 -16.34 -8.71
C ARG A 253 -6.06 -16.93 -9.94
N TYR A 254 -5.08 -17.82 -9.74
CA TYR A 254 -4.40 -18.49 -10.84
C TYR A 254 -5.34 -19.36 -11.66
N ALA A 255 -6.23 -20.14 -11.02
CA ALA A 255 -7.23 -20.94 -11.74
C ALA A 255 -8.11 -20.06 -12.64
N LYS A 256 -8.58 -18.90 -12.14
CA LYS A 256 -9.37 -17.93 -12.92
C LYS A 256 -8.58 -17.29 -14.06
N LEU A 257 -7.29 -17.01 -13.86
CA LEU A 257 -6.43 -16.51 -14.93
C LEU A 257 -6.27 -17.55 -16.05
N LYS A 258 -6.06 -18.83 -15.70
CA LYS A 258 -5.96 -19.95 -16.67
C LYS A 258 -7.23 -20.10 -17.49
N THR A 259 -8.40 -20.03 -16.86
CA THR A 259 -9.70 -20.19 -17.54
C THR A 259 -10.14 -18.95 -18.32
N GLY A 260 -9.46 -17.81 -18.13
CA GLY A 260 -9.83 -16.53 -18.76
C GLY A 260 -10.96 -15.79 -18.04
N GLU A 261 -11.36 -16.23 -16.84
CA GLU A 261 -12.28 -15.48 -15.98
C GLU A 261 -11.65 -14.15 -15.50
N CYS A 262 -10.31 -14.10 -15.41
CA CYS A 262 -9.54 -12.88 -15.20
C CYS A 262 -8.50 -12.71 -16.30
N GLN A 263 -8.20 -11.47 -16.66
CA GLN A 263 -7.16 -11.14 -17.63
C GLN A 263 -5.83 -10.77 -16.95
N VAL A 264 -5.87 -10.29 -15.70
CA VAL A 264 -4.70 -9.95 -14.88
C VAL A 264 -4.95 -10.45 -13.47
N MET A 265 -3.92 -10.91 -12.77
CA MET A 265 -4.03 -11.28 -11.35
C MET A 265 -2.95 -10.63 -10.51
N ALA A 266 -3.31 -10.27 -9.27
CA ALA A 266 -2.36 -9.83 -8.26
C ALA A 266 -1.60 -11.00 -7.62
N PHE A 267 -0.36 -10.78 -7.28
CA PHE A 267 0.48 -11.55 -6.35
C PHE A 267 0.36 -13.07 -6.49
N PRO A 268 1.00 -13.67 -7.52
CA PRO A 268 1.04 -15.11 -7.71
C PRO A 268 1.82 -15.78 -6.56
N LYS A 269 1.53 -17.05 -6.26
CA LYS A 269 2.42 -17.83 -5.42
C LYS A 269 3.74 -18.09 -6.14
N PRO A 270 4.90 -17.95 -5.48
CA PRO A 270 6.18 -18.28 -6.09
C PRO A 270 6.24 -19.70 -6.68
N ALA A 271 5.55 -20.67 -6.04
CA ALA A 271 5.47 -22.06 -6.52
C ALA A 271 4.77 -22.24 -7.87
N ASP A 272 3.88 -21.32 -8.23
CA ASP A 272 3.09 -21.43 -9.47
C ASP A 272 3.79 -20.78 -10.66
N LEU A 273 4.84 -19.98 -10.43
CA LEU A 273 5.49 -19.16 -11.48
C LEU A 273 6.08 -19.99 -12.63
N ASP A 274 6.68 -21.15 -12.33
CA ASP A 274 7.28 -22.01 -13.36
C ASP A 274 6.22 -22.66 -14.27
N GLU A 275 5.04 -22.97 -13.72
CA GLU A 275 3.90 -23.44 -14.52
C GLU A 275 3.32 -22.29 -15.35
N MET A 276 3.12 -21.10 -14.74
CA MET A 276 2.62 -19.91 -15.44
C MET A 276 3.50 -19.52 -16.64
N LYS A 277 4.83 -19.56 -16.48
CA LYS A 277 5.79 -19.25 -17.56
C LYS A 277 5.73 -20.23 -18.74
N LYS A 278 5.26 -21.45 -18.51
CA LYS A 278 5.10 -22.47 -19.56
C LYS A 278 3.75 -22.41 -20.26
N ASP A 279 2.77 -21.70 -19.70
CA ASP A 279 1.44 -21.57 -20.29
C ASP A 279 1.47 -20.63 -21.50
N PRO A 280 1.16 -21.12 -22.73
CA PRO A 280 1.21 -20.32 -23.94
C PRO A 280 0.17 -19.18 -23.96
N ALA A 281 -0.87 -19.23 -23.14
CA ALA A 281 -1.90 -18.18 -23.03
C ALA A 281 -1.48 -17.02 -22.11
N LEU A 282 -0.43 -17.21 -21.32
CA LEU A 282 -0.01 -16.24 -20.30
C LEU A 282 1.27 -15.48 -20.72
N ALA A 283 1.41 -14.28 -20.20
CA ALA A 283 2.62 -13.48 -20.15
C ALA A 283 2.90 -13.11 -18.70
N ILE A 284 4.16 -13.18 -18.30
CA ILE A 284 4.58 -12.84 -16.94
C ILE A 284 5.52 -11.63 -17.01
N GLN A 285 5.06 -10.47 -16.57
CA GLN A 285 5.94 -9.34 -16.35
C GLN A 285 6.61 -9.48 -15.00
N GLN A 286 7.88 -9.08 -14.90
CA GLN A 286 8.63 -9.12 -13.65
C GLN A 286 9.54 -7.90 -13.51
N LYS A 287 9.68 -7.40 -12.28
CA LYS A 287 10.60 -6.32 -11.89
C LYS A 287 11.19 -6.59 -10.51
N GLU A 288 12.38 -6.05 -10.24
CA GLU A 288 12.84 -5.89 -8.86
C GLU A 288 11.83 -5.06 -8.09
N GLY A 289 11.45 -5.53 -6.91
CA GLY A 289 10.45 -4.85 -6.12
C GLY A 289 11.05 -3.67 -5.36
N LEU A 290 10.38 -2.54 -5.45
CA LEU A 290 10.62 -1.42 -4.53
C LEU A 290 9.99 -1.76 -3.18
N ASN A 291 10.49 -2.83 -2.51
CA ASN A 291 9.82 -3.37 -1.33
C ASN A 291 10.79 -3.93 -0.28
N ILE A 292 10.25 -4.09 0.92
CA ILE A 292 10.92 -4.71 2.07
C ILE A 292 9.90 -5.51 2.89
N GLY A 293 10.22 -6.77 3.19
CA GLY A 293 9.53 -7.56 4.23
C GLY A 293 10.32 -7.52 5.53
N TYR A 294 9.64 -7.30 6.66
CA TYR A 294 10.28 -7.17 7.96
C TYR A 294 9.42 -7.69 9.12
N ILE A 295 10.07 -7.92 10.26
CA ILE A 295 9.43 -8.08 11.56
C ILE A 295 9.80 -6.86 12.40
N ALA A 296 8.80 -6.11 12.87
CA ALA A 296 9.00 -4.99 13.79
C ALA A 296 8.86 -5.46 15.24
N PHE A 297 9.72 -4.94 16.11
CA PHE A 297 9.65 -5.11 17.55
C PHE A 297 9.06 -3.85 18.18
N ASN A 298 7.95 -3.98 18.89
CA ASN A 298 7.38 -2.85 19.62
C ASN A 298 8.27 -2.49 20.81
N VAL A 299 9.10 -1.45 20.66
CA VAL A 299 10.09 -1.06 21.68
C VAL A 299 9.46 -0.46 22.95
N GLU A 300 8.17 -0.13 22.92
CA GLU A 300 7.42 0.31 24.11
C GLU A 300 7.02 -0.89 25.00
N LYS A 301 7.19 -2.12 24.52
CA LYS A 301 6.85 -3.35 25.25
C LYS A 301 8.10 -4.14 25.62
N LYS A 302 8.15 -4.60 26.89
CA LYS A 302 9.21 -5.53 27.34
C LYS A 302 9.05 -6.89 26.65
N PRO A 303 10.17 -7.53 26.31
CA PRO A 303 11.56 -7.12 26.57
C PRO A 303 12.20 -6.32 25.41
N PHE A 304 11.42 -5.79 24.47
CA PHE A 304 11.90 -5.15 23.24
C PHE A 304 12.42 -3.71 23.44
N ASP A 305 12.24 -3.13 24.62
CA ASP A 305 12.94 -1.91 25.06
C ASP A 305 14.47 -2.13 25.15
N ASN A 306 14.92 -3.36 25.35
CA ASN A 306 16.32 -3.73 25.39
C ASN A 306 16.88 -4.05 23.99
N LYS A 307 17.85 -3.26 23.53
CA LYS A 307 18.53 -3.43 22.24
C LYS A 307 19.18 -4.80 22.08
N LEU A 308 19.81 -5.36 23.14
CA LEU A 308 20.46 -6.66 23.08
C LEU A 308 19.48 -7.79 22.75
N VAL A 309 18.23 -7.70 23.23
CA VAL A 309 17.17 -8.66 22.89
C VAL A 309 16.84 -8.59 21.40
N ARG A 310 16.68 -7.38 20.85
CA ARG A 310 16.37 -7.19 19.42
C ARG A 310 17.52 -7.70 18.52
N GLN A 311 18.77 -7.43 18.91
CA GLN A 311 19.96 -7.94 18.22
C GLN A 311 20.08 -9.47 18.32
N ALA A 312 19.76 -10.06 19.47
CA ALA A 312 19.75 -11.51 19.65
C ALA A 312 18.74 -12.19 18.71
N LEU A 313 17.52 -11.64 18.59
CA LEU A 313 16.52 -12.20 17.69
C LEU A 313 16.89 -12.04 16.20
N ASN A 314 17.59 -10.96 15.83
CA ASN A 314 18.19 -10.84 14.50
C ASN A 314 19.20 -11.96 14.23
N LEU A 315 20.13 -12.22 15.14
CA LEU A 315 21.13 -13.31 15.04
C LEU A 315 20.49 -14.71 15.05
N ALA A 316 19.34 -14.87 15.71
CA ALA A 316 18.64 -16.15 15.79
C ALA A 316 17.75 -16.46 14.58
N THR A 317 17.53 -15.53 13.66
CA THR A 317 16.63 -15.70 12.52
C THR A 317 17.39 -16.10 11.27
N ASN A 318 17.12 -17.30 10.74
CA ASN A 318 17.74 -17.81 9.51
C ASN A 318 17.04 -17.26 8.26
N LYS A 319 17.47 -16.08 7.80
CA LYS A 319 16.89 -15.39 6.64
C LYS A 319 17.05 -16.19 5.34
N ASP A 320 18.15 -16.91 5.16
CA ASP A 320 18.38 -17.74 3.97
C ASP A 320 17.38 -18.89 3.87
N ALA A 321 17.08 -19.55 5.01
CA ALA A 321 16.05 -20.57 5.06
C ALA A 321 14.65 -20.01 4.76
N ILE A 322 14.35 -18.81 5.26
CA ILE A 322 13.10 -18.10 4.95
C ILE A 322 13.05 -17.76 3.46
N LEU A 323 14.11 -17.19 2.89
CA LEU A 323 14.16 -16.85 1.46
C LEU A 323 13.91 -18.06 0.59
N LYS A 324 14.54 -19.18 0.90
CA LYS A 324 14.36 -20.45 0.17
C LYS A 324 12.94 -21.00 0.30
N ALA A 325 12.37 -21.03 1.50
CA ALA A 325 11.09 -21.70 1.77
C ALA A 325 9.86 -20.84 1.41
N VAL A 326 9.96 -19.51 1.55
CA VAL A 326 8.83 -18.58 1.38
C VAL A 326 8.89 -17.88 0.01
N TYR A 327 10.07 -17.41 -0.40
CA TYR A 327 10.23 -16.66 -1.65
C TYR A 327 10.69 -17.53 -2.82
N GLN A 328 11.15 -18.77 -2.55
CA GLN A 328 11.60 -19.73 -3.57
C GLN A 328 12.63 -19.15 -4.56
N GLY A 329 13.57 -18.35 -4.05
CA GLY A 329 14.60 -17.68 -4.84
C GLY A 329 14.15 -16.39 -5.55
N ASN A 330 12.88 -15.98 -5.42
CA ASN A 330 12.37 -14.77 -6.03
C ASN A 330 12.57 -13.54 -5.14
N GLY A 331 13.81 -13.28 -4.76
CA GLY A 331 14.21 -12.15 -3.92
C GLY A 331 15.62 -12.28 -3.39
N GLN A 332 16.01 -11.37 -2.55
CA GLN A 332 17.30 -11.35 -1.87
C GLN A 332 17.14 -11.03 -0.40
N VAL A 333 18.06 -11.52 0.44
CA VAL A 333 18.08 -11.21 1.88
C VAL A 333 18.26 -9.71 2.08
N ALA A 334 17.39 -9.13 2.91
CA ALA A 334 17.45 -7.72 3.24
C ALA A 334 18.38 -7.47 4.44
N LYS A 335 19.25 -6.48 4.31
CA LYS A 335 20.10 -6.00 5.41
C LYS A 335 19.79 -4.56 5.84
N ASN A 336 19.16 -3.78 4.97
CA ASN A 336 18.76 -2.39 5.21
C ASN A 336 17.24 -2.24 5.18
N PRO A 337 16.67 -1.15 5.71
CA PRO A 337 15.22 -0.91 5.69
C PRO A 337 14.70 -0.44 4.32
N ILE A 338 15.60 -0.15 3.37
CA ILE A 338 15.27 0.24 1.99
C ILE A 338 15.80 -0.78 0.99
N PRO A 339 15.18 -0.94 -0.20
CA PRO A 339 15.64 -1.89 -1.21
C PRO A 339 16.87 -1.38 -1.98
N PRO A 340 17.71 -2.31 -2.53
CA PRO A 340 18.97 -1.97 -3.21
C PRO A 340 18.83 -1.11 -4.46
N ILE A 341 17.66 -1.07 -5.08
CA ILE A 341 17.41 -0.24 -6.26
C ILE A 341 17.31 1.26 -5.94
N LEU A 342 17.20 1.63 -4.66
CA LEU A 342 17.20 3.03 -4.26
C LEU A 342 18.61 3.60 -4.22
N TRP A 343 18.73 4.81 -4.74
CA TRP A 343 19.99 5.53 -4.95
C TRP A 343 20.81 5.83 -3.68
N SER A 344 20.23 5.66 -2.49
CA SER A 344 20.91 5.86 -1.19
C SER A 344 21.15 4.55 -0.43
N TYR A 345 21.04 3.39 -1.10
CA TYR A 345 21.25 2.11 -0.43
C TYR A 345 22.70 1.96 0.05
N ASN A 346 22.90 1.73 1.34
CA ASN A 346 24.23 1.59 1.92
C ASN A 346 24.74 0.15 1.79
N ASN A 347 25.61 -0.08 0.80
CA ASN A 347 26.24 -1.39 0.59
C ASN A 347 27.22 -1.79 1.68
N ALA A 348 27.78 -0.83 2.45
CA ALA A 348 28.78 -1.10 3.49
C ALA A 348 28.16 -1.69 4.78
N VAL A 349 26.86 -1.48 5.02
CA VAL A 349 26.16 -2.09 6.16
C VAL A 349 26.26 -3.61 6.08
N GLN A 350 26.72 -4.23 7.18
CA GLN A 350 26.77 -5.68 7.30
C GLN A 350 25.50 -6.19 7.97
N ASP A 351 24.98 -7.33 7.50
CA ASP A 351 23.84 -7.95 8.14
C ASP A 351 24.23 -8.75 9.38
N TYR A 352 23.25 -9.06 10.22
CA TYR A 352 23.40 -10.02 11.31
C TYR A 352 23.54 -11.43 10.73
N PRO A 353 24.67 -12.15 10.97
CA PRO A 353 24.78 -13.53 10.55
C PRO A 353 23.83 -14.41 11.39
N TYR A 354 23.39 -15.53 10.83
CA TYR A 354 22.65 -16.52 11.62
C TYR A 354 23.60 -17.19 12.62
N ASP A 355 23.49 -16.82 13.89
CA ASP A 355 24.33 -17.32 14.99
C ASP A 355 23.50 -17.49 16.28
N PRO A 356 22.80 -18.63 16.44
CA PRO A 356 22.01 -18.90 17.64
C PRO A 356 22.87 -18.97 18.94
N ALA A 357 24.15 -19.31 18.84
CA ALA A 357 25.02 -19.37 20.02
C ALA A 357 25.30 -17.96 20.56
N LYS A 358 25.67 -17.03 19.69
CA LYS A 358 25.83 -15.61 20.03
C LYS A 358 24.52 -14.97 20.47
N ALA A 359 23.38 -15.34 19.84
CA ALA A 359 22.07 -14.90 20.28
C ALA A 359 21.77 -15.25 21.73
N LYS A 360 22.04 -16.49 22.15
CA LYS A 360 21.91 -16.92 23.57
C LYS A 360 22.80 -16.11 24.51
N GLN A 361 24.03 -15.81 24.10
CA GLN A 361 24.92 -14.97 24.90
C GLN A 361 24.35 -13.57 25.11
N LEU A 362 23.81 -12.95 24.05
CA LEU A 362 23.19 -11.64 24.16
C LEU A 362 21.91 -11.66 25.02
N LEU A 363 21.10 -12.72 24.93
CA LEU A 363 19.92 -12.88 25.79
C LEU A 363 20.33 -13.01 27.26
N THR A 364 21.42 -13.76 27.56
CA THR A 364 21.95 -13.87 28.92
C THR A 364 22.41 -12.51 29.45
N GLN A 365 23.15 -11.74 28.65
CA GLN A 365 23.56 -10.37 28.98
C GLN A 365 22.37 -9.43 29.19
N ALA A 366 21.29 -9.65 28.44
CA ALA A 366 20.05 -8.89 28.55
C ALA A 366 19.19 -9.28 29.77
N GLY A 367 19.60 -10.32 30.56
CA GLY A 367 18.86 -10.81 31.72
C GLY A 367 17.85 -11.94 31.40
N PHE A 368 17.92 -12.56 30.22
CA PHE A 368 17.04 -13.65 29.79
C PHE A 368 17.79 -14.94 29.46
N PRO A 369 18.55 -15.54 30.41
CA PRO A 369 19.36 -16.71 30.12
C PRO A 369 18.55 -17.95 29.70
N ASN A 370 17.28 -18.02 30.10
CA ASN A 370 16.35 -19.11 29.76
C ASN A 370 15.36 -18.72 28.65
N GLY A 371 15.56 -17.56 27.99
CA GLY A 371 14.62 -17.04 27.03
C GLY A 371 13.37 -16.39 27.66
N PHE A 372 12.31 -16.22 26.89
CA PHE A 372 11.05 -15.62 27.29
C PHE A 372 9.92 -16.03 26.33
N GLU A 373 8.68 -15.69 26.66
CA GLU A 373 7.51 -15.89 25.80
C GLU A 373 7.04 -14.56 25.19
N LEU A 374 6.55 -14.61 23.92
CA LEU A 374 6.00 -13.44 23.24
C LEU A 374 4.90 -13.83 22.25
N GLU A 375 4.13 -12.87 21.80
CA GLU A 375 3.26 -13.00 20.63
C GLU A 375 3.98 -12.49 19.38
N LEU A 376 4.06 -13.35 18.35
CA LEU A 376 4.49 -12.99 17.00
C LEU A 376 3.26 -12.93 16.10
N TRP A 377 2.93 -11.72 15.66
CA TRP A 377 1.81 -11.51 14.75
C TRP A 377 2.25 -11.74 13.30
N TYR A 378 1.53 -12.57 12.55
CA TYR A 378 1.82 -12.88 11.16
C TYR A 378 0.75 -12.39 10.20
N LEU A 379 1.16 -12.03 8.98
CA LEU A 379 0.28 -11.49 7.94
C LEU A 379 -0.79 -12.51 7.52
N PRO A 380 -2.07 -12.10 7.49
CA PRO A 380 -3.19 -12.95 7.06
C PRO A 380 -3.38 -12.99 5.54
N VAL A 381 -2.63 -12.16 4.80
CA VAL A 381 -2.78 -11.95 3.35
C VAL A 381 -1.45 -12.09 2.63
N THR A 382 -1.49 -12.55 1.38
CA THR A 382 -0.32 -12.56 0.49
C THR A 382 0.06 -11.13 0.10
N ARG A 383 1.36 -10.82 0.19
CA ARG A 383 1.93 -9.54 -0.25
C ARG A 383 3.20 -9.79 -1.06
N PRO A 384 3.61 -8.87 -1.95
CA PRO A 384 4.88 -8.99 -2.67
C PRO A 384 6.05 -9.23 -1.72
N TYR A 385 6.12 -8.44 -0.67
CA TYR A 385 7.17 -8.50 0.35
C TYR A 385 7.01 -9.65 1.36
N ASN A 386 5.92 -10.40 1.34
CA ASN A 386 5.69 -11.60 2.16
C ASN A 386 4.66 -12.52 1.49
N PRO A 387 5.10 -13.45 0.64
CA PRO A 387 4.21 -14.36 -0.09
C PRO A 387 3.44 -15.34 0.79
N ASP A 388 3.99 -15.71 1.94
CA ASP A 388 3.37 -16.65 2.90
C ASP A 388 3.75 -16.28 4.34
N GLY A 389 2.92 -15.43 4.96
CA GLY A 389 3.15 -14.94 6.32
C GLY A 389 3.12 -16.05 7.37
N LYS A 390 2.24 -17.05 7.23
CA LYS A 390 2.15 -18.17 8.17
C LYS A 390 3.41 -19.03 8.11
N ARG A 391 3.85 -19.41 6.91
CA ARG A 391 5.06 -20.22 6.74
C ARG A 391 6.30 -19.51 7.27
N MET A 392 6.41 -18.20 7.02
CA MET A 392 7.50 -17.39 7.58
C MET A 392 7.47 -17.40 9.10
N ALA A 393 6.30 -17.24 9.72
CA ALA A 393 6.16 -17.24 11.18
C ALA A 393 6.55 -18.57 11.81
N GLU A 394 6.16 -19.70 11.20
CA GLU A 394 6.53 -21.04 11.65
C GLU A 394 8.05 -21.27 11.63
N LEU A 395 8.74 -20.79 10.60
CA LEU A 395 10.20 -20.87 10.50
C LEU A 395 10.89 -20.04 11.59
N ILE A 396 10.42 -18.81 11.82
CA ILE A 396 10.96 -17.92 12.85
C ILE A 396 10.69 -18.48 14.24
N GLN A 397 9.50 -19.01 14.50
CA GLN A 397 9.16 -19.67 15.76
C GLN A 397 10.13 -20.82 16.06
N ALA A 398 10.39 -21.68 15.08
CA ALA A 398 11.33 -22.80 15.23
C ALA A 398 12.78 -22.34 15.44
N ASP A 399 13.19 -21.24 14.82
CA ASP A 399 14.52 -20.67 15.02
C ASP A 399 14.68 -20.06 16.43
N TRP A 400 13.69 -19.30 16.89
CA TRP A 400 13.72 -18.66 18.19
C TRP A 400 13.62 -19.66 19.35
N GLU A 401 12.92 -20.79 19.15
CA GLU A 401 12.86 -21.87 20.14
C GLU A 401 14.24 -22.44 20.47
N LYS A 402 15.18 -22.48 19.49
CA LYS A 402 16.56 -22.93 19.70
C LYS A 402 17.32 -22.11 20.74
N ILE A 403 16.89 -20.88 20.96
CA ILE A 403 17.49 -19.94 21.92
C ILE A 403 16.61 -19.73 23.16
N GLY A 404 15.58 -20.57 23.37
CA GLY A 404 14.68 -20.52 24.52
C GLY A 404 13.53 -19.50 24.39
N VAL A 405 13.38 -18.82 23.25
CA VAL A 405 12.32 -17.85 23.04
C VAL A 405 11.11 -18.54 22.41
N LYS A 406 9.98 -18.50 23.11
CA LYS A 406 8.73 -19.16 22.69
C LYS A 406 7.77 -18.14 22.08
N ALA A 407 7.60 -18.20 20.78
CA ALA A 407 6.69 -17.33 20.06
C ALA A 407 5.31 -17.98 19.91
N LYS A 408 4.27 -17.34 20.44
CA LYS A 408 2.87 -17.68 20.15
C LYS A 408 2.47 -16.99 18.85
N LEU A 409 2.07 -17.75 17.85
CA LEU A 409 1.65 -17.22 16.56
C LEU A 409 0.22 -16.67 16.64
N VAL A 410 0.02 -15.40 16.22
CA VAL A 410 -1.25 -14.69 16.26
C VAL A 410 -1.52 -14.05 14.91
N THR A 411 -2.79 -14.04 14.48
CA THR A 411 -3.23 -13.30 13.30
C THR A 411 -4.69 -12.86 13.46
N TYR A 412 -5.09 -11.89 12.66
CA TYR A 412 -6.45 -11.35 12.61
C TYR A 412 -6.87 -11.17 11.15
N GLU A 413 -8.14 -10.89 10.89
CA GLU A 413 -8.55 -10.40 9.57
C GLU A 413 -7.78 -9.10 9.23
N TRP A 414 -7.53 -8.83 7.94
CA TRP A 414 -6.57 -7.80 7.51
C TRP A 414 -6.86 -6.40 8.05
N ALA A 415 -8.10 -5.95 8.00
CA ALA A 415 -8.46 -4.63 8.49
C ALA A 415 -8.29 -4.52 10.02
N GLU A 416 -8.68 -5.58 10.75
CA GLU A 416 -8.50 -5.67 12.20
C GLU A 416 -7.02 -5.80 12.58
N TYR A 417 -6.23 -6.56 11.81
CA TYR A 417 -4.77 -6.67 11.98
C TYR A 417 -4.12 -5.29 11.94
N ARG A 418 -4.44 -4.49 10.92
CA ARG A 418 -3.92 -3.13 10.76
C ARG A 418 -4.37 -2.19 11.88
N LYS A 419 -5.66 -2.21 12.23
CA LYS A 419 -6.23 -1.38 13.29
C LYS A 419 -5.54 -1.62 14.64
N ARG A 420 -5.36 -2.89 15.01
CA ARG A 420 -4.68 -3.27 16.25
C ARG A 420 -3.19 -2.96 16.22
N ALA A 421 -2.53 -3.17 15.08
CA ALA A 421 -1.13 -2.80 14.89
C ALA A 421 -0.92 -1.30 15.09
N LYS A 422 -1.79 -0.47 14.50
CA LYS A 422 -1.81 0.99 14.69
C LYS A 422 -1.99 1.37 16.15
N GLY A 423 -2.79 0.63 16.91
CA GLY A 423 -2.95 0.77 18.36
C GLY A 423 -1.74 0.30 19.18
N GLY A 424 -0.72 -0.33 18.58
CA GLY A 424 0.47 -0.85 19.27
C GLY A 424 0.18 -2.05 20.17
N GLU A 425 -0.84 -2.86 19.84
CA GLU A 425 -1.21 -4.02 20.66
C GLU A 425 -0.18 -5.16 20.59
N HIS A 426 0.50 -5.30 19.46
CA HIS A 426 1.51 -6.33 19.20
C HIS A 426 2.78 -6.18 20.04
N GLN A 427 3.49 -7.29 20.23
CA GLN A 427 4.86 -7.34 20.77
C GLN A 427 5.88 -7.41 19.62
N ALA A 428 5.75 -8.40 18.74
CA ALA A 428 6.46 -8.50 17.48
C ALA A 428 5.46 -8.72 16.35
N ILE A 429 5.66 -8.07 15.20
CA ILE A 429 4.69 -8.08 14.11
C ILE A 429 5.38 -8.17 12.75
N MET A 430 4.84 -9.00 11.87
CA MET A 430 5.24 -9.04 10.47
C MET A 430 4.55 -7.96 9.68
N PHE A 431 5.33 -7.18 8.98
CA PHE A 431 4.86 -6.22 8.00
C PHE A 431 5.82 -6.16 6.82
N GLY A 432 5.58 -5.26 5.95
CA GLY A 432 6.46 -4.87 4.87
C GLY A 432 5.94 -3.61 4.22
N TRP A 433 6.66 -3.15 3.25
CA TRP A 433 6.37 -1.94 2.51
C TRP A 433 6.68 -2.14 1.04
N SER A 434 5.82 -1.64 0.18
CA SER A 434 6.14 -1.34 -1.20
C SER A 434 6.22 0.16 -1.30
N GLY A 435 7.32 0.70 -1.81
CA GLY A 435 7.49 2.14 -1.91
C GLY A 435 6.47 2.76 -2.85
N ASP A 436 5.87 3.88 -2.43
CA ASP A 436 4.82 4.59 -3.16
C ASP A 436 5.38 5.75 -3.99
N ASN A 437 6.64 6.07 -3.80
CA ASN A 437 7.42 6.97 -4.65
C ASN A 437 8.86 6.44 -4.78
N GLY A 438 9.68 7.04 -5.60
CA GLY A 438 11.07 6.63 -5.82
C GLY A 438 12.07 7.26 -4.85
N ASP A 439 11.61 7.93 -3.81
CA ASP A 439 12.47 8.58 -2.83
C ASP A 439 12.69 7.68 -1.60
N PRO A 440 13.92 7.54 -1.09
CA PRO A 440 14.19 6.81 0.16
C PRO A 440 13.38 7.30 1.36
N ASP A 441 12.98 8.56 1.36
CA ASP A 441 12.16 9.18 2.39
C ASP A 441 10.89 8.38 2.70
N ASN A 442 10.26 7.82 1.67
CA ASN A 442 9.05 7.01 1.79
C ASN A 442 9.21 5.71 2.60
N PHE A 443 10.43 5.27 2.82
CA PHE A 443 10.74 4.13 3.72
C PHE A 443 11.14 4.60 5.12
N PHE A 444 11.77 5.76 5.24
CA PHE A 444 12.30 6.22 6.52
C PHE A 444 11.23 6.96 7.33
N VAL A 445 10.56 7.95 6.74
CA VAL A 445 9.65 8.83 7.47
C VAL A 445 8.38 8.09 7.92
N PRO A 446 7.57 7.48 7.03
CA PRO A 446 6.31 6.87 7.46
C PRO A 446 6.48 5.57 8.25
N LEU A 447 7.66 4.91 8.19
CA LEU A 447 7.86 3.61 8.84
C LEU A 447 8.75 3.65 10.08
N LEU A 448 9.63 4.65 10.19
CA LEU A 448 10.66 4.74 11.23
C LEU A 448 10.76 6.12 11.88
N GLY A 449 10.11 7.14 11.31
CA GLY A 449 10.07 8.49 11.84
C GLY A 449 9.32 8.58 13.16
N CYS A 450 9.65 9.58 13.98
CA CYS A 450 9.05 9.79 15.29
C CYS A 450 7.57 10.21 15.21
N GLU A 451 7.18 11.02 14.22
CA GLU A 451 5.77 11.38 14.01
C GLU A 451 4.93 10.15 13.62
N ALA A 452 5.49 9.22 12.83
CA ALA A 452 4.83 7.98 12.44
C ALA A 452 4.56 7.02 13.62
N VAL A 453 5.21 7.20 14.77
CA VAL A 453 4.83 6.52 16.02
C VAL A 453 3.44 6.95 16.46
N LYS A 454 3.15 8.25 16.39
CA LYS A 454 1.85 8.83 16.77
C LYS A 454 0.77 8.48 15.73
N GLY A 455 1.11 8.59 14.46
CA GLY A 455 0.23 8.24 13.34
C GLY A 455 -0.08 6.74 13.24
N GLY A 456 0.83 5.89 13.74
CA GLY A 456 0.70 4.43 13.79
C GLY A 456 1.32 3.70 12.61
N GLY A 457 2.01 4.38 11.69
CA GLY A 457 2.75 3.77 10.58
C GLY A 457 4.04 3.09 11.05
N ASN A 458 4.70 3.64 12.08
CA ASN A 458 5.88 3.06 12.69
C ASN A 458 5.51 1.91 13.65
N ASN A 459 5.43 0.70 13.12
CA ASN A 459 5.06 -0.49 13.89
C ASN A 459 6.11 -0.91 14.93
N ALA A 460 7.36 -0.43 14.85
CA ALA A 460 8.35 -0.65 15.89
C ALA A 460 8.17 0.28 17.09
N ARG A 461 7.37 1.35 16.96
CA ARG A 461 7.24 2.41 17.98
C ARG A 461 8.59 3.02 18.37
N TRP A 462 9.58 2.88 17.50
CA TRP A 462 10.94 3.31 17.71
C TRP A 462 11.12 4.75 17.25
N CYS A 463 11.57 5.62 18.16
CA CYS A 463 11.90 7.00 17.87
C CYS A 463 13.33 7.27 18.33
N ASN A 464 14.24 7.42 17.39
CA ASN A 464 15.65 7.69 17.66
C ASN A 464 16.04 9.06 17.10
N LYS A 465 16.47 9.96 17.97
CA LYS A 465 16.79 11.35 17.59
C LYS A 465 17.90 11.44 16.55
N GLN A 466 18.95 10.62 16.64
CA GLN A 466 20.05 10.65 15.66
C GLN A 466 19.56 10.22 14.27
N PHE A 467 18.73 9.18 14.22
CA PHE A 467 18.11 8.76 12.97
C PHE A 467 17.20 9.84 12.40
N GLU A 468 16.32 10.39 13.21
CA GLU A 468 15.36 11.44 12.82
C GLU A 468 16.08 12.69 12.28
N ASP A 469 17.11 13.17 12.99
CA ASP A 469 17.90 14.35 12.56
C ASP A 469 18.58 14.12 11.19
N LEU A 470 19.07 12.89 10.92
CA LEU A 470 19.68 12.53 9.64
C LEU A 470 18.64 12.53 8.50
N VAL A 471 17.48 11.94 8.74
CA VAL A 471 16.39 11.83 7.76
C VAL A 471 15.81 13.22 7.43
N ILE A 472 15.49 14.03 8.45
CA ILE A 472 15.01 15.40 8.26
C ILE A 472 16.04 16.24 7.50
N LYS A 473 17.32 16.14 7.86
CA LYS A 473 18.39 16.85 7.17
C LYS A 473 18.52 16.43 5.71
N ALA A 474 18.34 15.13 5.42
CA ALA A 474 18.33 14.62 4.06
C ALA A 474 17.18 15.22 3.24
N ALA A 475 15.96 15.24 3.79
CA ALA A 475 14.80 15.82 3.13
C ALA A 475 14.99 17.34 2.83
N GLN A 476 15.72 18.07 3.69
CA GLN A 476 16.03 19.50 3.52
C GLN A 476 17.20 19.78 2.58
N THR A 477 17.95 18.77 2.16
CA THR A 477 19.15 18.90 1.35
C THR A 477 18.80 18.83 -0.14
N PRO A 478 19.09 19.85 -0.98
CA PRO A 478 18.65 19.85 -2.38
C PRO A 478 19.37 18.82 -3.27
N LYS A 479 20.66 18.54 -3.00
CA LYS A 479 21.50 17.68 -3.85
C LYS A 479 21.34 16.21 -3.48
N GLN A 480 20.91 15.38 -4.42
CA GLN A 480 20.70 13.94 -4.21
C GLN A 480 21.94 13.23 -3.66
N ALA A 481 23.15 13.55 -4.16
CA ALA A 481 24.37 12.92 -3.67
C ALA A 481 24.70 13.24 -2.19
N ASP A 482 24.30 14.41 -1.70
CA ASP A 482 24.48 14.78 -0.29
C ASP A 482 23.36 14.19 0.58
N ARG A 483 22.14 14.09 0.05
CA ARG A 483 21.03 13.33 0.67
C ARG A 483 21.42 11.85 0.85
N ALA A 484 22.04 11.23 -0.18
CA ALA A 484 22.48 9.84 -0.13
C ALA A 484 23.35 9.56 1.09
N LYS A 485 24.36 10.39 1.34
CA LYS A 485 25.26 10.23 2.50
C LYS A 485 24.54 10.27 3.85
N LEU A 486 23.51 11.12 3.96
CA LEU A 486 22.72 11.23 5.19
C LEU A 486 21.83 9.98 5.39
N TYR A 487 21.19 9.52 4.34
CA TYR A 487 20.39 8.28 4.39
C TYR A 487 21.27 7.04 4.60
N GLU A 488 22.49 7.00 4.06
CA GLU A 488 23.46 5.92 4.34
C GLU A 488 23.83 5.88 5.81
N GLN A 489 24.03 7.04 6.46
CA GLN A 489 24.28 7.13 7.90
C GLN A 489 23.05 6.68 8.71
N ALA A 490 21.84 7.08 8.29
CA ALA A 490 20.61 6.64 8.96
C ALA A 490 20.45 5.11 8.93
N GLN A 491 20.86 4.44 7.84
CA GLN A 491 20.86 2.97 7.75
C GLN A 491 21.82 2.32 8.74
N VAL A 492 22.96 2.94 9.06
CA VAL A 492 23.89 2.47 10.09
C VAL A 492 23.22 2.54 11.46
N VAL A 493 22.63 3.69 11.82
CA VAL A 493 21.92 3.86 13.10
C VAL A 493 20.78 2.83 13.24
N PHE A 494 19.98 2.66 12.18
CA PHE A 494 18.91 1.66 12.16
C PHE A 494 19.45 0.26 12.41
N LYS A 495 20.56 -0.12 11.77
CA LYS A 495 21.16 -1.44 11.93
C LYS A 495 21.66 -1.69 13.35
N GLU A 496 22.32 -0.72 13.95
CA GLU A 496 22.84 -0.80 15.32
C GLU A 496 21.70 -0.91 16.35
N GLU A 497 20.62 -0.17 16.15
CA GLU A 497 19.46 -0.14 17.05
C GLU A 497 18.53 -1.36 16.87
N ALA A 498 18.56 -2.00 15.71
CA ALA A 498 17.81 -3.21 15.38
C ALA A 498 16.29 -3.15 15.72
N PRO A 499 15.55 -2.09 15.36
CA PRO A 499 14.11 -2.05 15.63
C PRO A 499 13.34 -3.09 14.83
N TRP A 500 13.93 -3.60 13.73
CA TRP A 500 13.39 -4.65 12.88
C TRP A 500 14.35 -5.81 12.70
N ILE A 501 13.79 -6.97 12.34
CA ILE A 501 14.47 -7.94 11.49
C ILE A 501 14.07 -7.62 10.06
N THR A 502 14.99 -7.12 9.25
CA THR A 502 14.82 -7.01 7.82
C THR A 502 14.90 -8.41 7.21
N VAL A 503 13.91 -8.84 6.41
CA VAL A 503 13.84 -10.21 5.91
C VAL A 503 14.28 -10.31 4.45
N ALA A 504 13.54 -9.71 3.56
CA ALA A 504 13.81 -9.83 2.13
C ALA A 504 13.33 -8.63 1.32
N HIS A 505 13.99 -8.40 0.18
CA HIS A 505 13.49 -7.63 -0.95
C HIS A 505 13.09 -8.61 -2.04
N SER A 506 11.83 -8.60 -2.45
CA SER A 506 11.31 -9.59 -3.40
C SER A 506 11.21 -9.06 -4.82
N ILE A 507 11.30 -9.96 -5.78
CA ILE A 507 10.92 -9.70 -7.17
C ILE A 507 9.39 -9.68 -7.24
N ARG A 508 8.84 -8.73 -7.99
CA ARG A 508 7.40 -8.66 -8.29
C ARG A 508 7.09 -9.34 -9.61
N PHE A 509 5.90 -9.93 -9.67
CA PHE A 509 5.35 -10.60 -10.85
C PHE A 509 3.92 -10.18 -11.06
N ASP A 510 3.59 -9.75 -12.29
CA ASP A 510 2.23 -9.48 -12.75
C ASP A 510 1.88 -10.47 -13.87
N PRO A 511 1.24 -11.60 -13.55
CA PRO A 511 0.73 -12.54 -14.55
C PRO A 511 -0.50 -11.96 -15.24
N LEU A 512 -0.48 -12.02 -16.57
CA LEU A 512 -1.57 -11.55 -17.41
C LEU A 512 -1.77 -12.47 -18.62
N ARG A 513 -2.97 -12.46 -19.17
CA ARG A 513 -3.27 -13.14 -20.42
C ARG A 513 -2.69 -12.37 -21.62
N LYS A 514 -2.29 -13.05 -22.66
CA LYS A 514 -1.64 -12.44 -23.86
C LYS A 514 -2.56 -11.50 -24.65
N GLU A 515 -3.89 -11.63 -24.49
CA GLU A 515 -4.83 -10.67 -25.08
C GLU A 515 -4.77 -9.27 -24.43
N VAL A 516 -4.16 -9.12 -23.24
CA VAL A 516 -3.97 -7.82 -22.59
C VAL A 516 -2.85 -7.07 -23.28
N GLN A 517 -3.18 -5.96 -23.92
CA GLN A 517 -2.23 -5.11 -24.64
C GLN A 517 -2.03 -3.78 -23.91
N GLY A 518 -0.80 -3.25 -23.94
CA GLY A 518 -0.49 -1.93 -23.36
C GLY A 518 -0.35 -1.90 -21.84
N TYR A 519 -0.51 -3.03 -21.14
CA TYR A 519 -0.21 -3.11 -19.73
C TYR A 519 1.28 -2.91 -19.46
N LYS A 520 1.61 -2.06 -18.49
CA LYS A 520 2.97 -1.83 -18.01
C LYS A 520 3.00 -2.04 -16.51
N MET A 521 3.89 -2.90 -16.06
CA MET A 521 4.15 -3.11 -14.64
C MET A 521 4.69 -1.85 -14.01
N ASP A 522 4.03 -1.38 -12.96
CA ASP A 522 4.39 -0.14 -12.28
C ASP A 522 5.55 -0.34 -11.29
N ALA A 523 6.34 0.71 -11.06
CA ALA A 523 7.45 0.68 -10.12
C ALA A 523 6.97 0.67 -8.66
N THR A 524 5.86 1.37 -8.38
CA THR A 524 5.28 1.54 -7.04
C THR A 524 4.25 0.47 -6.67
N ALA A 525 4.16 -0.59 -7.44
CA ALA A 525 3.28 -1.73 -7.22
C ALA A 525 1.79 -1.50 -7.50
N HIS A 526 1.41 -0.38 -8.14
CA HIS A 526 0.04 -0.14 -8.60
C HIS A 526 -0.27 -0.90 -9.91
N HIS A 527 -1.56 -1.11 -10.17
CA HIS A 527 -2.05 -1.73 -11.40
C HIS A 527 -2.86 -0.72 -12.21
N TYR A 528 -2.21 -0.08 -13.19
CA TYR A 528 -2.83 0.92 -14.08
C TYR A 528 -3.44 0.28 -15.31
N PHE A 529 -4.74 0.53 -15.55
CA PHE A 529 -5.47 0.00 -16.70
C PHE A 529 -5.92 1.07 -17.71
N ASN A 530 -5.51 2.33 -17.51
CA ASN A 530 -5.92 3.47 -18.34
C ASN A 530 -5.57 3.30 -19.81
N ASN A 531 -4.41 2.71 -20.11
CA ASN A 531 -3.87 2.53 -21.46
C ASN A 531 -4.01 1.08 -21.97
N VAL A 532 -4.72 0.25 -21.21
CA VAL A 532 -4.87 -1.18 -21.55
C VAL A 532 -5.96 -1.36 -22.59
N ASP A 533 -5.71 -2.25 -23.55
CA ASP A 533 -6.66 -2.73 -24.54
C ASP A 533 -6.74 -4.27 -24.50
N LEU A 534 -7.80 -4.82 -25.02
CA LEU A 534 -7.95 -6.26 -25.18
C LEU A 534 -7.89 -6.60 -26.67
N ALA A 535 -6.86 -7.37 -27.07
CA ALA A 535 -6.78 -7.89 -28.43
C ALA A 535 -8.05 -8.69 -28.74
N LYS A 536 -8.61 -8.45 -29.93
CA LYS A 536 -9.70 -9.30 -30.42
C LYS A 536 -9.14 -10.72 -30.54
N THR A 537 -9.76 -11.66 -29.84
CA THR A 537 -9.49 -13.08 -30.09
C THR A 537 -9.82 -13.37 -31.56
N PRO A 538 -8.90 -13.98 -32.32
CA PRO A 538 -9.12 -14.27 -33.75
C PRO A 538 -10.36 -15.09 -34.00
#